data_ef957f9290b6ff176b6dba914e4740be
#
_entry.id   ef957f9290b6ff176b6dba914e4740be
#
_cell.length_a   1.000
_cell.length_b   1.000
_cell.length_c   1.000
_cell.angle_alpha   90.00
_cell.angle_beta   90.00
_cell.angle_gamma   90.00
#
_symmetry.space_group_name_H-M   'P 1'
#
loop_
_entity.id
_entity.type
_entity.pdbx_description
1 polymer ?
#
loop_
_entity_poly.entity_id
_entity_poly.type
_entity_poly.pdbx_seq_one_letter_code
_entity_poly.pdbx_strand_id
1 'polypeptide(L)'
;MRELILGGARSGKSLLAERRAQEYADQPGRKVIYIATAQALDGEMARRVAHHRARRPAEWGCVEETLHLPQRLRELAAPDTCLLVDCLTLWLSNLLFAGQAASQAEAGEAIDCPLFREQTTALIDTLPQLPGHVILVSNEVGWGIVPMGASTRLFTDEQGRLNQRVAQACDAATLVAAGCPVALKRPA
;
A
#
# COMPACT_ATOMS: atom_id res chain seq x y z
N MET A 1 -13.22 5.75 -7.67
CA MET A 1 -12.30 6.74 -7.05
C MET A 1 -11.07 5.99 -6.54
N ARG A 2 -9.87 6.54 -6.72
CA ARG A 2 -8.60 5.98 -6.24
C ARG A 2 -8.01 6.98 -5.26
N GLU A 3 -7.64 6.50 -4.08
CA GLU A 3 -7.13 7.34 -3.02
C GLU A 3 -5.85 6.77 -2.42
N LEU A 4 -4.84 7.61 -2.25
CA LEU A 4 -3.63 7.29 -1.53
C LEU A 4 -3.64 7.93 -0.14
N ILE A 5 -3.44 7.14 0.92
CA ILE A 5 -3.32 7.61 2.30
C ILE A 5 -1.90 7.36 2.78
N LEU A 6 -1.16 8.44 2.98
CA LEU A 6 0.24 8.46 3.40
C LEU A 6 0.39 8.82 4.88
N GLY A 7 1.49 8.41 5.48
CA GLY A 7 1.87 8.87 6.83
C GLY A 7 2.95 8.02 7.46
N GLY A 8 3.62 8.55 8.47
CA GLY A 8 4.63 7.84 9.24
C GLY A 8 4.08 6.64 10.02
N ALA A 9 4.95 5.86 10.64
CA ALA A 9 4.54 4.78 11.53
C ALA A 9 3.64 5.34 12.65
N ARG A 10 2.54 4.62 12.96
CA ARG A 10 1.56 4.99 14.00
C ARG A 10 0.91 6.38 13.84
N SER A 11 0.91 6.94 12.63
CA SER A 11 0.28 8.25 12.33
C SER A 11 -1.25 8.24 12.39
N GLY A 12 -1.89 7.06 12.36
CA GLY A 12 -3.34 6.92 12.24
C GLY A 12 -3.85 6.64 10.82
N LYS A 13 -2.94 6.52 9.83
CA LYS A 13 -3.30 6.31 8.42
C LYS A 13 -4.18 5.10 8.15
N SER A 14 -3.87 3.92 8.74
CA SER A 14 -4.69 2.71 8.56
C SER A 14 -6.08 2.87 9.18
N LEU A 15 -6.19 3.54 10.34
CA LEU A 15 -7.48 3.86 10.95
C LEU A 15 -8.32 4.79 10.08
N LEU A 16 -7.71 5.80 9.46
CA LEU A 16 -8.40 6.68 8.50
C LEU A 16 -8.87 5.89 7.27
N ALA A 17 -8.03 5.00 6.74
CA ALA A 17 -8.35 4.16 5.59
C ALA A 17 -9.51 3.21 5.89
N GLU A 18 -9.48 2.53 7.04
CA GLU A 18 -10.56 1.66 7.53
C GLU A 18 -11.88 2.45 7.68
N ARG A 19 -11.85 3.66 8.25
CA ARG A 19 -13.03 4.51 8.40
C ARG A 19 -13.62 4.90 7.03
N ARG A 20 -12.79 5.32 6.07
CA ARG A 20 -13.27 5.66 4.72
C ARG A 20 -13.83 4.45 3.95
N ALA A 21 -13.22 3.28 4.13
CA ALA A 21 -13.76 2.05 3.58
C ALA A 21 -15.12 1.69 4.21
N GLN A 22 -15.28 1.91 5.51
CA GLN A 22 -16.57 1.71 6.20
C GLN A 22 -17.64 2.70 5.71
N GLU A 23 -17.30 3.99 5.58
CA GLU A 23 -18.20 5.01 5.01
C GLU A 23 -18.68 4.63 3.59
N TYR A 24 -17.85 3.91 2.82
CA TYR A 24 -18.25 3.36 1.53
C TYR A 24 -19.18 2.15 1.70
N ALA A 25 -18.87 1.22 2.63
CA ALA A 25 -19.67 0.03 2.90
C ALA A 25 -21.06 0.33 3.45
N ASP A 26 -21.22 1.44 4.17
CA ASP A 26 -22.50 1.87 4.75
C ASP A 26 -23.53 2.27 3.66
N GLN A 27 -23.11 2.42 2.41
CA GLN A 27 -24.02 2.66 1.28
C GLN A 27 -24.67 1.33 0.81
N PRO A 28 -25.95 1.32 0.45
CA PRO A 28 -26.64 0.11 0.02
C PRO A 28 -25.94 -0.62 -1.14
N GLY A 29 -25.76 -1.93 -1.01
CA GLY A 29 -25.19 -2.79 -2.04
C GLY A 29 -23.66 -2.65 -2.21
N ARG A 30 -22.98 -1.91 -1.32
CA ARG A 30 -21.52 -1.76 -1.34
C ARG A 30 -20.84 -2.81 -0.46
N LYS A 31 -19.63 -3.21 -0.84
CA LYS A 31 -18.79 -4.15 -0.10
C LYS A 31 -17.34 -3.69 -0.04
N VAL A 32 -16.62 -4.17 0.96
CA VAL A 32 -15.20 -3.92 1.16
C VAL A 32 -14.42 -5.23 1.09
N ILE A 33 -13.31 -5.21 0.37
CA ILE A 33 -12.30 -6.27 0.38
C ILE A 33 -10.99 -5.66 0.85
N TYR A 34 -10.50 -6.14 1.98
CA TYR A 34 -9.19 -5.79 2.51
C TYR A 34 -8.12 -6.68 1.90
N ILE A 35 -7.08 -6.07 1.36
CA ILE A 35 -5.93 -6.77 0.78
C ILE A 35 -4.72 -6.54 1.70
N ALA A 36 -4.33 -7.59 2.42
CA ALA A 36 -3.15 -7.59 3.27
C ALA A 36 -1.91 -7.91 2.45
N THR A 37 -0.89 -7.05 2.53
CA THR A 37 0.39 -7.27 1.86
C THR A 37 1.49 -7.75 2.81
N ALA A 38 1.18 -7.80 4.12
CA ALA A 38 2.11 -8.27 5.12
C ALA A 38 2.34 -9.79 5.01
N GLN A 39 3.59 -10.19 5.13
CA GLN A 39 3.96 -11.58 5.43
C GLN A 39 4.21 -11.70 6.94
N ALA A 40 3.57 -12.65 7.59
CA ALA A 40 3.77 -12.92 9.02
C ALA A 40 5.08 -13.72 9.22
N LEU A 41 6.23 -13.10 8.94
CA LEU A 41 7.53 -13.76 9.01
C LEU A 41 8.07 -13.92 10.46
N ASP A 42 7.52 -13.14 11.39
CA ASP A 42 7.90 -13.22 12.82
C ASP A 42 6.69 -13.01 13.74
N GLY A 43 6.89 -13.29 15.04
CA GLY A 43 5.85 -13.22 16.05
C GLY A 43 5.35 -11.79 16.34
N GLU A 44 6.14 -10.75 16.06
CA GLU A 44 5.69 -9.35 16.19
C GLU A 44 4.74 -9.01 15.06
N MET A 45 5.10 -9.34 13.81
CA MET A 45 4.26 -9.12 12.65
C MET A 45 2.97 -9.92 12.74
N ALA A 46 3.02 -11.18 13.19
CA ALA A 46 1.82 -11.99 13.41
C ALA A 46 0.85 -11.32 14.40
N ARG A 47 1.35 -10.76 15.52
CA ARG A 47 0.52 -9.99 16.48
C ARG A 47 -0.06 -8.73 15.87
N ARG A 48 0.69 -7.99 15.04
CA ARG A 48 0.19 -6.80 14.34
C ARG A 48 -0.92 -7.16 13.36
N VAL A 49 -0.73 -8.20 12.56
CA VAL A 49 -1.75 -8.70 11.62
C VAL A 49 -3.01 -9.13 12.37
N ALA A 50 -2.87 -9.89 13.47
CA ALA A 50 -4.00 -10.33 14.30
C ALA A 50 -4.74 -9.12 14.91
N HIS A 51 -4.04 -8.11 15.41
CA HIS A 51 -4.65 -6.90 15.95
C HIS A 51 -5.43 -6.12 14.88
N HIS A 52 -4.86 -5.95 13.69
CA HIS A 52 -5.55 -5.31 12.57
C HIS A 52 -6.76 -6.13 12.11
N ARG A 53 -6.66 -7.46 12.12
CA ARG A 53 -7.78 -8.36 11.76
C ARG A 53 -8.92 -8.27 12.76
N ALA A 54 -8.63 -8.21 14.06
CA ALA A 54 -9.64 -8.15 15.13
C ALA A 54 -10.45 -6.83 15.13
N ARG A 55 -9.96 -5.77 14.52
CA ARG A 55 -10.63 -4.45 14.46
C ARG A 55 -11.56 -4.30 13.28
N ARG A 56 -11.47 -5.18 12.29
CA ARG A 56 -12.26 -5.05 11.05
C ARG A 56 -13.63 -5.69 11.21
N PRO A 57 -14.65 -5.12 10.58
CA PRO A 57 -15.96 -5.74 10.50
C PRO A 57 -15.87 -7.15 9.90
N ALA A 58 -16.63 -8.10 10.46
CA ALA A 58 -16.60 -9.51 10.04
C ALA A 58 -17.12 -9.72 8.60
N GLU A 59 -17.94 -8.79 8.11
CA GLU A 59 -18.51 -8.77 6.77
C GLU A 59 -17.53 -8.35 5.68
N TRP A 60 -16.37 -7.78 6.03
CA TRP A 60 -15.35 -7.43 5.03
C TRP A 60 -14.65 -8.68 4.50
N GLY A 61 -14.56 -8.78 3.18
CA GLY A 61 -13.66 -9.76 2.56
C GLY A 61 -12.20 -9.49 2.98
N CYS A 62 -11.42 -10.55 3.14
CA CYS A 62 -9.98 -10.42 3.44
C CYS A 62 -9.18 -11.35 2.54
N VAL A 63 -8.19 -10.80 1.84
CA VAL A 63 -7.30 -11.52 0.94
C VAL A 63 -5.86 -11.16 1.27
N GLU A 64 -4.97 -12.13 1.25
CA GLU A 64 -3.52 -11.91 1.36
C GLU A 64 -2.90 -11.92 -0.04
N GLU A 65 -2.15 -10.86 -0.37
CA GLU A 65 -1.41 -10.77 -1.62
C GLU A 65 -0.11 -9.99 -1.41
N THR A 66 1.00 -10.67 -1.53
CA THR A 66 2.31 -10.16 -1.14
C THR A 66 3.19 -9.69 -2.28
N LEU A 67 2.95 -10.16 -3.52
CA LEU A 67 3.79 -9.87 -4.69
C LEU A 67 2.98 -9.38 -5.91
N HIS A 68 1.90 -10.06 -6.26
CA HIS A 68 1.16 -9.83 -7.51
C HIS A 68 -0.05 -8.91 -7.33
N LEU A 69 0.13 -7.83 -6.56
CA LEU A 69 -0.93 -6.88 -6.21
C LEU A 69 -1.72 -6.34 -7.42
N PRO A 70 -1.10 -5.94 -8.56
CA PRO A 70 -1.84 -5.43 -9.71
C PRO A 70 -2.82 -6.46 -10.31
N GLN A 71 -2.41 -7.73 -10.37
CA GLN A 71 -3.28 -8.81 -10.83
C GLN A 71 -4.45 -9.00 -9.86
N ARG A 72 -4.17 -9.06 -8.56
CA ARG A 72 -5.20 -9.25 -7.53
C ARG A 72 -6.21 -8.11 -7.51
N LEU A 73 -5.76 -6.86 -7.72
CA LEU A 73 -6.66 -5.71 -7.84
C LEU A 73 -7.61 -5.86 -9.03
N ARG A 74 -7.12 -6.28 -10.22
CA ARG A 74 -7.97 -6.52 -11.39
C ARG A 74 -9.00 -7.62 -11.17
N GLU A 75 -8.62 -8.71 -10.50
CA GLU A 75 -9.51 -9.84 -10.20
C GLU A 75 -10.65 -9.49 -9.25
N LEU A 76 -10.39 -8.60 -8.29
CA LEU A 76 -11.33 -8.26 -7.20
C LEU A 76 -12.13 -6.99 -7.45
N ALA A 77 -11.70 -6.13 -8.38
CA ALA A 77 -12.34 -4.85 -8.63
C ALA A 77 -13.72 -5.01 -9.29
N ALA A 78 -14.73 -4.37 -8.71
CA ALA A 78 -16.08 -4.29 -9.25
C ALA A 78 -16.70 -2.93 -8.94
N PRO A 79 -17.73 -2.47 -9.69
CA PRO A 79 -18.32 -1.14 -9.50
C PRO A 79 -18.88 -0.89 -8.08
N ASP A 80 -19.28 -1.95 -7.38
CA ASP A 80 -19.84 -1.94 -6.03
C ASP A 80 -18.82 -2.24 -4.93
N THR A 81 -17.53 -2.37 -5.28
CA THR A 81 -16.48 -2.84 -4.37
C THR A 81 -15.49 -1.72 -4.03
N CYS A 82 -15.16 -1.61 -2.74
CA CYS A 82 -14.00 -0.88 -2.26
C CYS A 82 -12.86 -1.86 -1.96
N LEU A 83 -11.72 -1.67 -2.62
CA LEU A 83 -10.48 -2.41 -2.34
C LEU A 83 -9.61 -1.57 -1.40
N LEU A 84 -9.31 -2.07 -0.21
CA LEU A 84 -8.42 -1.43 0.76
C LEU A 84 -7.11 -2.21 0.85
N VAL A 85 -6.04 -1.62 0.34
CA VAL A 85 -4.68 -2.21 0.37
C VAL A 85 -3.89 -1.67 1.56
N ASP A 86 -3.49 -2.51 2.48
CA ASP A 86 -2.63 -2.14 3.63
C ASP A 86 -1.43 -3.12 3.75
N CYS A 87 -0.23 -2.71 3.31
CA CYS A 87 0.15 -1.41 2.72
C CYS A 87 1.14 -1.56 1.55
N LEU A 88 1.27 -0.54 0.73
CA LEU A 88 2.26 -0.52 -0.37
C LEU A 88 3.71 -0.62 0.12
N THR A 89 3.98 -0.18 1.35
CA THR A 89 5.31 -0.24 1.97
C THR A 89 5.79 -1.67 2.18
N LEU A 90 4.94 -2.54 2.74
CA LEU A 90 5.28 -3.95 2.91
C LEU A 90 5.30 -4.68 1.56
N TRP A 91 4.40 -4.33 0.65
CA TRP A 91 4.42 -4.86 -0.71
C TRP A 91 5.73 -4.54 -1.43
N LEU A 92 6.21 -3.28 -1.39
CA LEU A 92 7.51 -2.90 -1.95
C LEU A 92 8.65 -3.67 -1.30
N SER A 93 8.66 -3.78 0.03
CA SER A 93 9.64 -4.58 0.76
C SER A 93 9.68 -6.02 0.25
N ASN A 94 8.50 -6.66 0.12
CA ASN A 94 8.42 -8.02 -0.40
C ASN A 94 9.03 -8.15 -1.80
N LEU A 95 8.74 -7.20 -2.71
CA LEU A 95 9.30 -7.21 -4.07
C LEU A 95 10.82 -7.10 -4.09
N LEU A 96 11.39 -6.21 -3.27
CA LEU A 96 12.84 -5.98 -3.22
C LEU A 96 13.58 -7.18 -2.61
N PHE A 97 12.98 -7.85 -1.62
CA PHE A 97 13.59 -9.00 -0.93
C PHE A 97 13.26 -10.36 -1.56
N ALA A 98 12.12 -10.51 -2.24
CA ALA A 98 11.82 -11.71 -3.03
C ALA A 98 12.65 -11.79 -4.32
N GLY A 99 13.05 -10.63 -4.86
CA GLY A 99 13.98 -10.50 -5.97
C GLY A 99 15.43 -10.33 -5.50
N GLN A 100 16.31 -9.93 -6.40
CA GLN A 100 17.74 -9.75 -6.14
C GLN A 100 18.10 -8.30 -5.75
N ALA A 101 17.14 -7.37 -5.73
CA ALA A 101 17.44 -5.93 -5.58
C ALA A 101 18.17 -5.60 -4.27
N ALA A 102 17.73 -6.18 -3.15
CA ALA A 102 18.36 -5.92 -1.85
C ALA A 102 19.80 -6.46 -1.78
N SER A 103 20.05 -7.67 -2.30
CA SER A 103 21.39 -8.28 -2.33
C SER A 103 22.34 -7.54 -3.28
N GLN A 104 21.84 -7.13 -4.46
CA GLN A 104 22.62 -6.32 -5.40
C GLN A 104 23.01 -4.97 -4.80
N ALA A 105 22.08 -4.31 -4.08
CA ALA A 105 22.38 -3.05 -3.38
C ALA A 105 23.49 -3.21 -2.34
N GLU A 106 23.46 -4.26 -1.51
CA GLU A 106 24.49 -4.53 -0.51
C GLU A 106 25.85 -4.89 -1.14
N ALA A 107 25.85 -5.52 -2.30
CA ALA A 107 27.05 -5.82 -3.07
C ALA A 107 27.61 -4.60 -3.84
N GLY A 108 26.87 -3.48 -3.88
CA GLY A 108 27.25 -2.30 -4.68
C GLY A 108 27.07 -2.52 -6.20
N GLU A 109 26.25 -3.47 -6.59
CA GLU A 109 25.94 -3.79 -7.98
C GLU A 109 24.82 -2.92 -8.54
N ALA A 110 24.73 -2.89 -9.88
CA ALA A 110 23.57 -2.28 -10.53
C ALA A 110 22.28 -3.08 -10.22
N ILE A 111 21.21 -2.38 -9.88
CA ILE A 111 19.94 -3.02 -9.56
C ILE A 111 19.26 -3.51 -10.84
N ASP A 112 19.21 -4.83 -11.00
CA ASP A 112 18.45 -5.50 -12.05
C ASP A 112 17.46 -6.49 -11.44
N CYS A 113 16.24 -6.01 -11.13
CA CYS A 113 15.17 -6.78 -10.55
C CYS A 113 13.90 -6.66 -11.42
N PRO A 114 13.70 -7.56 -12.41
CA PRO A 114 12.53 -7.55 -13.28
C PRO A 114 11.22 -7.58 -12.50
N LEU A 115 11.11 -8.44 -11.47
CA LEU A 115 9.91 -8.55 -10.63
C LEU A 115 9.49 -7.19 -10.06
N PHE A 116 10.42 -6.45 -9.46
CA PHE A 116 10.13 -5.14 -8.90
C PHE A 116 9.66 -4.15 -9.96
N ARG A 117 10.38 -4.07 -11.10
CA ARG A 117 10.02 -3.14 -12.18
C ARG A 117 8.67 -3.45 -12.81
N GLU A 118 8.41 -4.72 -13.11
CA GLU A 118 7.16 -5.18 -13.71
C GLU A 118 5.97 -4.92 -12.79
N GLN A 119 6.06 -5.31 -11.52
CA GLN A 119 4.97 -5.18 -10.58
C GLN A 119 4.66 -3.71 -10.26
N THR A 120 5.68 -2.86 -10.07
CA THR A 120 5.45 -1.42 -9.81
C THR A 120 4.89 -0.70 -11.04
N THR A 121 5.34 -1.03 -12.24
CA THR A 121 4.78 -0.47 -13.48
C THR A 121 3.35 -0.93 -13.69
N ALA A 122 3.09 -2.24 -13.56
CA ALA A 122 1.75 -2.79 -13.69
C ALA A 122 0.75 -2.18 -12.69
N LEU A 123 1.19 -1.84 -11.46
CA LEU A 123 0.32 -1.16 -10.49
C LEU A 123 -0.13 0.21 -11.02
N ILE A 124 0.82 1.02 -11.50
CA ILE A 124 0.52 2.36 -12.01
C ILE A 124 -0.43 2.30 -13.21
N ASP A 125 -0.18 1.37 -14.14
CA ASP A 125 -1.00 1.20 -15.34
C ASP A 125 -2.41 0.65 -15.02
N THR A 126 -2.52 -0.15 -13.96
CA THR A 126 -3.79 -0.77 -13.55
C THR A 126 -4.71 0.21 -12.83
N LEU A 127 -4.18 1.04 -11.93
CA LEU A 127 -4.98 1.89 -11.04
C LEU A 127 -6.04 2.75 -11.77
N PRO A 128 -5.74 3.46 -12.88
CA PRO A 128 -6.73 4.28 -13.57
C PRO A 128 -7.88 3.49 -14.20
N GLN A 129 -7.67 2.20 -14.46
CA GLN A 129 -8.60 1.33 -15.18
C GLN A 129 -9.57 0.58 -14.26
N LEU A 130 -9.31 0.56 -12.95
CA LEU A 130 -10.11 -0.22 -12.00
C LEU A 130 -11.50 0.41 -11.82
N PRO A 131 -12.57 -0.39 -11.86
CA PRO A 131 -13.89 0.06 -11.41
C PRO A 131 -13.96 0.18 -9.88
N GLY A 132 -15.02 0.80 -9.36
CA GLY A 132 -15.28 0.91 -7.94
C GLY A 132 -14.38 1.90 -7.21
N HIS A 133 -14.07 1.61 -5.96
CA HIS A 133 -13.24 2.44 -5.10
C HIS A 133 -11.95 1.70 -4.70
N VAL A 134 -10.82 2.37 -4.70
CA VAL A 134 -9.53 1.81 -4.28
C VAL A 134 -8.88 2.75 -3.28
N ILE A 135 -8.57 2.25 -2.09
CA ILE A 135 -7.83 2.95 -1.04
C ILE A 135 -6.48 2.25 -0.87
N LEU A 136 -5.40 2.99 -1.06
CA LEU A 136 -4.04 2.50 -0.93
C LEU A 136 -3.39 3.16 0.28
N VAL A 137 -2.91 2.35 1.23
CA VAL A 137 -2.17 2.83 2.40
C VAL A 137 -0.68 2.72 2.14
N SER A 138 0.08 3.76 2.44
CA SER A 138 1.54 3.75 2.31
C SER A 138 2.23 4.52 3.43
N ASN A 139 3.48 4.13 3.76
CA ASN A 139 4.27 4.91 4.68
C ASN A 139 5.06 5.99 3.95
N GLU A 140 5.22 7.14 4.62
CA GLU A 140 6.27 8.08 4.32
C GLU A 140 7.50 7.73 5.18
N VAL A 141 8.61 7.40 4.54
CA VAL A 141 9.84 6.92 5.20
C VAL A 141 11.06 7.81 4.95
N GLY A 142 10.94 8.79 4.06
CA GLY A 142 12.04 9.64 3.59
C GLY A 142 12.35 10.86 4.47
N TRP A 143 11.60 11.12 5.54
CA TRP A 143 11.78 12.33 6.39
C TRP A 143 12.80 12.14 7.52
N GLY A 144 13.44 10.99 7.58
CA GLY A 144 14.47 10.70 8.57
C GLY A 144 15.90 10.94 8.07
N ILE A 145 16.87 10.51 8.88
CA ILE A 145 18.28 10.50 8.49
C ILE A 145 18.47 9.45 7.38
N VAL A 146 19.30 9.76 6.38
CA VAL A 146 19.64 8.83 5.30
C VAL A 146 20.26 7.56 5.90
N PRO A 147 19.71 6.37 5.61
CA PRO A 147 20.19 5.13 6.20
C PRO A 147 21.61 4.78 5.76
N MET A 148 22.39 4.16 6.66
CA MET A 148 23.75 3.70 6.37
C MET A 148 23.79 2.46 5.46
N GLY A 149 22.83 1.52 5.62
CA GLY A 149 22.74 0.30 4.81
C GLY A 149 22.28 0.59 3.38
N ALA A 150 22.90 -0.05 2.39
CA ALA A 150 22.60 0.19 0.99
C ALA A 150 21.21 -0.30 0.61
N SER A 151 20.78 -1.46 1.07
CA SER A 151 19.42 -1.99 0.84
C SER A 151 18.34 -1.10 1.48
N THR A 152 18.63 -0.52 2.66
CA THR A 152 17.69 0.42 3.32
C THR A 152 17.59 1.74 2.56
N ARG A 153 18.70 2.25 2.01
CA ARG A 153 18.65 3.44 1.13
C ARG A 153 17.85 3.16 -0.12
N LEU A 154 18.10 2.03 -0.79
CA LEU A 154 17.33 1.59 -1.95
C LEU A 154 15.82 1.56 -1.62
N PHE A 155 15.45 0.91 -0.52
CA PHE A 155 14.06 0.84 -0.08
C PHE A 155 13.46 2.23 0.14
N THR A 156 14.17 3.14 0.81
CA THR A 156 13.71 4.51 1.09
C THR A 156 13.48 5.29 -0.20
N ASP A 157 14.43 5.21 -1.14
CA ASP A 157 14.35 5.89 -2.43
C ASP A 157 13.19 5.35 -3.28
N GLU A 158 13.07 4.02 -3.39
CA GLU A 158 12.02 3.39 -4.19
C GLU A 158 10.63 3.58 -3.55
N GLN A 159 10.53 3.63 -2.22
CA GLN A 159 9.28 3.98 -1.54
C GLN A 159 8.82 5.41 -1.89
N GLY A 160 9.73 6.36 -1.88
CA GLY A 160 9.44 7.74 -2.28
C GLY A 160 9.00 7.84 -3.75
N ARG A 161 9.71 7.16 -4.67
CA ARG A 161 9.35 7.09 -6.09
C ARG A 161 7.99 6.43 -6.32
N LEU A 162 7.71 5.31 -5.62
CA LEU A 162 6.43 4.62 -5.70
C LEU A 162 5.29 5.52 -5.20
N ASN A 163 5.46 6.19 -4.05
CA ASN A 163 4.48 7.10 -3.49
C ASN A 163 4.15 8.25 -4.48
N GLN A 164 5.15 8.83 -5.14
CA GLN A 164 4.94 9.88 -6.15
C GLN A 164 4.12 9.37 -7.35
N ARG A 165 4.52 8.21 -7.92
CA ARG A 165 3.83 7.61 -9.07
C ARG A 165 2.39 7.23 -8.75
N VAL A 166 2.15 6.64 -7.58
CA VAL A 166 0.81 6.27 -7.11
C VAL A 166 -0.04 7.51 -6.87
N ALA A 167 0.51 8.56 -6.23
CA ALA A 167 -0.21 9.82 -6.02
C ALA A 167 -0.63 10.48 -7.35
N GLN A 168 0.20 10.39 -8.38
CA GLN A 168 -0.15 10.87 -9.73
C GLN A 168 -1.31 10.08 -10.34
N ALA A 169 -1.31 8.75 -10.19
CA ALA A 169 -2.34 7.85 -10.72
C ALA A 169 -3.65 7.88 -9.91
N CYS A 170 -3.64 8.37 -8.66
CA CYS A 170 -4.82 8.48 -7.81
C CYS A 170 -5.59 9.78 -8.03
N ASP A 171 -6.90 9.76 -7.76
CA ASP A 171 -7.78 10.94 -7.79
C ASP A 171 -7.53 11.84 -6.57
N ALA A 172 -7.16 11.26 -5.43
CA ALA A 172 -6.88 11.95 -4.18
C ALA A 172 -5.63 11.41 -3.48
N ALA A 173 -4.96 12.27 -2.70
CA ALA A 173 -3.88 11.88 -1.80
C ALA A 173 -4.00 12.65 -0.48
N THR A 174 -3.88 11.92 0.65
CA THR A 174 -4.01 12.45 2.00
C THR A 174 -2.79 12.07 2.83
N LEU A 175 -2.14 13.04 3.45
CA LEU A 175 -1.12 12.82 4.48
C LEU A 175 -1.78 12.76 5.84
N VAL A 176 -1.39 11.77 6.67
CA VAL A 176 -1.84 11.67 8.07
C VAL A 176 -0.65 11.87 9.00
N ALA A 177 -0.71 12.92 9.80
CA ALA A 177 0.27 13.23 10.83
C ALA A 177 -0.45 13.43 12.18
N ALA A 178 -0.01 12.74 13.22
CA ALA A 178 -0.61 12.82 14.58
C ALA A 178 -2.15 12.60 14.58
N GLY A 179 -2.66 11.70 13.76
CA GLY A 179 -4.09 11.45 13.60
C GLY A 179 -4.85 12.47 12.75
N CYS A 180 -4.19 13.56 12.34
CA CYS A 180 -4.81 14.63 11.56
C CYS A 180 -4.59 14.41 10.04
N PRO A 181 -5.66 14.32 9.23
CA PRO A 181 -5.54 14.21 7.78
C PRO A 181 -5.30 15.57 7.13
N VAL A 182 -4.34 15.64 6.23
CA VAL A 182 -4.04 16.81 5.39
C VAL A 182 -4.17 16.41 3.92
N ALA A 183 -5.06 17.05 3.19
CA ALA A 183 -5.24 16.80 1.76
C ALA A 183 -4.02 17.34 0.99
N LEU A 184 -3.29 16.45 0.30
CA LEU A 184 -2.20 16.80 -0.62
C LEU A 184 -2.72 16.96 -2.05
N LYS A 185 -3.69 16.14 -2.45
CA LYS A 185 -4.37 16.18 -3.73
C LYS A 185 -5.86 15.95 -3.50
N ARG A 186 -6.70 16.74 -4.13
CA ARG A 186 -8.17 16.62 -4.08
C ARG A 186 -8.68 16.10 -5.43
N PRO A 187 -9.80 15.36 -5.45
CA PRO A 187 -10.47 15.03 -6.71
C PRO A 187 -10.81 16.33 -7.49
N ALA A 188 -10.69 16.26 -8.81
CA ALA A 188 -11.08 17.34 -9.70
C ALA A 188 -12.59 17.56 -9.69
#